data_03ea14eb33e142783afb9c4e3ffc3239
#
_entry.id   03ea14eb33e142783afb9c4e3ffc3239
#
_cell.length_a   1.000
_cell.length_b   1.000
_cell.length_c   1.000
_cell.angle_alpha   90.00
_cell.angle_beta   90.00
_cell.angle_gamma   90.00
#
_symmetry.space_group_name_H-M   'P 1'
#
loop_
_entity.id
_entity.type
_entity.pdbx_description
1 polymer ?
#
loop_
_entity_poly.entity_id
_entity_poly.type
_entity_poly.pdbx_seq_one_letter_code
_entity_poly.pdbx_strand_id
1 'polypeptide(L)'
;MSKNYFNRRYVIMFNKNRKTKKSLLISTYECLISHYNFIENNNNLYLYGKKDKTKKIYQVTPNNIRTALVLLNKDYLATDSNTKNFVCYIKSISDKICIKKSIFTRIGFDENTIYIDTLNENKFIKIDSVSVSIEEESPLLFFRNDNMRPLPIPDIDLSPEKAKQYILYMKNFVNFDNKSLNLSLVWLMSYFLKEGTYPILMVDGPQGSAKTSSLTFLARIVDPREHTLIGIPRTSRDLYVYAQKNTILAFDNVSEVSPSMCDELCKLASSGSITTRKLYSDDESMIIKAKCLIAFNGIGLNINRNDILDRAILVETKPIHSISRISENDLNLLFNKFYKNIFSAIVYAVHFGLKNCKKPSDTSSIGRLVDVEFWAYRWAPAFKINSNELIQIVSENQNLLQSSVSENSSFCNALCHFMVGKDKWKGTITNLLEELEEEFPSEARRKDWPKTPQIAGSQVKRLKSSLEQYDISYRSVRKNSCRLVILKKSIRTKSMVAHSAITP
;
A
#
# COMPACT_ATOMS: atom_id res chain seq x y z
N MET A 1 -9.78 -41.79 21.94
CA MET A 1 -9.54 -41.87 23.42
C MET A 1 -8.48 -40.88 23.96
N SER A 2 -8.03 -39.88 23.22
CA SER A 2 -6.96 -38.95 23.68
C SER A 2 -7.43 -37.56 24.14
N LYS A 3 -8.72 -37.23 24.12
CA LYS A 3 -9.25 -35.91 24.51
C LYS A 3 -9.43 -35.68 26.03
N ASN A 4 -9.41 -36.72 26.84
CA ASN A 4 -9.70 -36.59 28.28
C ASN A 4 -8.47 -36.55 29.20
N TYR A 5 -7.26 -36.81 28.69
CA TYR A 5 -6.07 -36.87 29.56
C TYR A 5 -5.40 -35.53 29.84
N PHE A 6 -5.57 -34.54 28.96
CA PHE A 6 -4.94 -33.20 29.11
C PHE A 6 -5.69 -32.28 30.09
N ASN A 7 -7.00 -32.49 30.26
CA ASN A 7 -7.80 -31.68 31.19
C ASN A 7 -7.47 -31.88 32.69
N ARG A 8 -6.83 -33.00 33.04
CA ARG A 8 -6.58 -33.32 34.49
C ARG A 8 -5.26 -32.74 35.03
N ARG A 9 -4.19 -32.56 34.23
CA ARG A 9 -2.89 -32.13 34.75
C ARG A 9 -2.74 -30.64 35.03
N TYR A 10 -3.47 -29.77 34.36
CA TYR A 10 -3.48 -28.33 34.65
C TYR A 10 -4.44 -27.96 35.79
N VAL A 11 -5.23 -28.92 36.27
CA VAL A 11 -6.28 -28.74 37.28
C VAL A 11 -5.75 -28.75 38.71
N ILE A 12 -4.52 -29.21 38.99
CA ILE A 12 -4.07 -29.54 40.37
C ILE A 12 -3.39 -28.38 41.12
N MET A 13 -3.15 -27.21 40.54
CA MET A 13 -2.31 -26.18 41.18
C MET A 13 -3.00 -24.96 41.79
N PHE A 14 -4.29 -24.97 42.15
CA PHE A 14 -4.93 -23.77 42.71
C PHE A 14 -5.88 -24.01 43.89
N ASN A 15 -5.58 -23.39 45.05
CA ASN A 15 -6.24 -23.49 46.36
C ASN A 15 -7.72 -23.02 46.45
N LYS A 16 -8.45 -23.35 47.51
CA LYS A 16 -9.90 -23.32 47.69
C LYS A 16 -10.68 -22.06 47.23
N ASN A 17 -10.14 -20.84 47.29
CA ASN A 17 -10.74 -19.63 46.69
C ASN A 17 -10.59 -19.58 45.15
N ARG A 18 -9.88 -20.49 44.56
CA ARG A 18 -9.65 -20.67 43.13
C ARG A 18 -10.68 -21.61 42.48
N LYS A 19 -11.45 -22.42 43.22
CA LYS A 19 -12.45 -23.34 42.64
C LYS A 19 -13.57 -22.61 41.92
N THR A 20 -14.06 -21.49 42.47
CA THR A 20 -15.10 -20.69 41.83
C THR A 20 -14.63 -19.95 40.56
N LYS A 21 -13.44 -19.33 40.62
CA LYS A 21 -12.86 -18.67 39.43
C LYS A 21 -12.53 -19.66 38.32
N LYS A 22 -12.08 -20.86 38.67
CA LYS A 22 -11.77 -21.91 37.71
C LYS A 22 -13.03 -22.51 37.10
N SER A 23 -14.10 -22.69 37.84
CA SER A 23 -15.39 -23.15 37.33
C SER A 23 -15.99 -22.13 36.35
N LEU A 24 -15.88 -20.82 36.61
CA LEU A 24 -16.33 -19.75 35.73
C LEU A 24 -15.50 -19.70 34.44
N LEU A 25 -14.17 -19.88 34.53
CA LEU A 25 -13.31 -19.92 33.34
C LEU A 25 -13.66 -21.11 32.43
N ILE A 26 -13.86 -22.29 33.00
CA ILE A 26 -14.25 -23.51 32.27
C ILE A 26 -15.65 -23.32 31.64
N SER A 27 -16.60 -22.81 32.38
CA SER A 27 -17.95 -22.53 31.86
C SER A 27 -17.96 -21.50 30.73
N THR A 28 -17.13 -20.45 30.84
CA THR A 28 -16.94 -19.47 29.77
C THR A 28 -16.34 -20.14 28.53
N TYR A 29 -15.31 -20.95 28.72
CA TYR A 29 -14.66 -21.68 27.63
C TYR A 29 -15.64 -22.61 26.91
N GLU A 30 -16.33 -23.50 27.65
CA GLU A 30 -17.31 -24.44 27.09
C GLU A 30 -18.43 -23.72 26.32
N CYS A 31 -18.93 -22.63 26.89
CA CYS A 31 -19.97 -21.81 26.28
C CYS A 31 -19.46 -21.21 24.95
N LEU A 32 -18.30 -20.62 24.96
CA LEU A 32 -17.77 -19.94 23.74
C LEU A 32 -17.34 -20.92 22.66
N ILE A 33 -16.67 -22.04 23.01
CA ILE A 33 -16.25 -23.03 21.99
C ILE A 33 -17.42 -23.81 21.38
N SER A 34 -18.56 -23.90 22.07
CA SER A 34 -19.75 -24.54 21.48
C SER A 34 -20.40 -23.69 20.40
N HIS A 35 -20.28 -22.35 20.48
CA HIS A 35 -20.95 -21.40 19.59
C HIS A 35 -20.01 -20.69 18.61
N TYR A 36 -18.71 -20.59 18.93
CA TYR A 36 -17.72 -19.87 18.13
C TYR A 36 -16.56 -20.76 17.69
N ASN A 37 -16.01 -20.47 16.51
CA ASN A 37 -14.71 -20.96 16.06
C ASN A 37 -13.65 -19.92 16.40
N PHE A 38 -12.45 -20.40 16.76
CA PHE A 38 -11.29 -19.55 17.03
C PHE A 38 -10.26 -19.68 15.93
N ILE A 39 -9.70 -18.54 15.52
CA ILE A 39 -8.73 -18.44 14.44
C ILE A 39 -7.52 -17.68 14.93
N GLU A 40 -6.35 -18.12 14.48
CA GLU A 40 -5.11 -17.39 14.60
C GLU A 40 -4.68 -16.85 13.24
N ASN A 41 -4.44 -15.54 13.17
CA ASN A 41 -3.89 -14.86 12.01
C ASN A 41 -2.88 -13.79 12.45
N ASN A 42 -1.64 -13.90 11.96
CA ASN A 42 -0.56 -12.96 12.30
C ASN A 42 -0.41 -12.69 13.81
N ASN A 43 -0.39 -13.75 14.61
CA ASN A 43 -0.33 -13.73 16.08
C ASN A 43 -1.50 -13.01 16.78
N ASN A 44 -2.55 -12.67 16.08
CA ASN A 44 -3.79 -12.19 16.65
C ASN A 44 -4.83 -13.29 16.64
N LEU A 45 -5.62 -13.31 17.71
CA LEU A 45 -6.70 -14.28 17.86
C LEU A 45 -8.03 -13.64 17.51
N TYR A 46 -8.84 -14.38 16.80
CA TYR A 46 -10.16 -13.97 16.34
C TYR A 46 -11.19 -15.06 16.63
N LEU A 47 -12.46 -14.68 16.66
CA LEU A 47 -13.58 -15.60 16.79
C LEU A 47 -14.68 -15.23 15.80
N TYR A 48 -15.44 -16.24 15.34
CA TYR A 48 -16.67 -16.05 14.56
C TYR A 48 -17.70 -17.10 14.93
N GLY A 49 -19.00 -16.76 14.84
CA GLY A 49 -20.10 -17.65 15.16
C GLY A 49 -20.16 -18.87 14.24
N LYS A 50 -20.31 -20.08 14.79
CA LYS A 50 -20.42 -21.31 14.00
C LYS A 50 -21.66 -21.37 13.11
N LYS A 51 -22.75 -20.72 13.56
CA LYS A 51 -24.04 -20.64 12.85
C LYS A 51 -24.19 -19.34 12.05
N ASP A 52 -23.21 -18.44 12.12
CA ASP A 52 -23.25 -17.17 11.42
C ASP A 52 -22.82 -17.38 9.97
N LYS A 53 -23.77 -17.35 9.04
CA LYS A 53 -23.52 -17.45 7.60
C LYS A 53 -22.62 -16.35 7.09
N THR A 54 -22.68 -15.17 7.72
CA THR A 54 -21.86 -14.01 7.33
C THR A 54 -20.42 -14.13 7.78
N LYS A 55 -20.12 -15.09 8.68
CA LYS A 55 -18.80 -15.32 9.28
C LYS A 55 -18.16 -14.03 9.79
N LYS A 56 -18.97 -13.16 10.42
CA LYS A 56 -18.48 -11.91 11.00
C LYS A 56 -17.41 -12.19 12.04
N ILE A 57 -16.22 -11.66 11.83
CA ILE A 57 -15.04 -11.95 12.65
C ILE A 57 -14.83 -10.85 13.66
N TYR A 58 -14.56 -11.24 14.88
CA TYR A 58 -14.23 -10.35 15.99
C TYR A 58 -12.86 -10.72 16.55
N GLN A 59 -12.04 -9.72 16.86
CA GLN A 59 -10.80 -9.95 17.58
C GLN A 59 -11.09 -10.44 18.99
N VAL A 60 -10.31 -11.40 19.49
CA VAL A 60 -10.43 -11.93 20.86
C VAL A 60 -9.91 -10.88 21.85
N THR A 61 -10.81 -9.99 22.28
CA THR A 61 -10.58 -8.96 23.29
C THR A 61 -11.57 -9.16 24.45
N PRO A 62 -11.28 -8.65 25.67
CA PRO A 62 -12.23 -8.74 26.78
C PRO A 62 -13.62 -8.19 26.44
N ASN A 63 -13.68 -7.06 25.70
CA ASN A 63 -14.95 -6.46 25.29
C ASN A 63 -15.74 -7.33 24.32
N ASN A 64 -15.08 -7.88 23.28
CA ASN A 64 -15.75 -8.74 22.31
C ASN A 64 -16.18 -10.07 22.93
N ILE A 65 -15.42 -10.63 23.86
CA ILE A 65 -15.83 -11.80 24.65
C ILE A 65 -17.05 -11.48 25.53
N ARG A 66 -17.07 -10.31 26.17
CA ARG A 66 -18.24 -9.85 26.93
C ARG A 66 -19.46 -9.78 26.03
N THR A 67 -19.37 -9.11 24.90
CA THR A 67 -20.48 -9.00 23.95
C THR A 67 -20.97 -10.37 23.48
N ALA A 68 -20.06 -11.29 23.16
CA ALA A 68 -20.42 -12.65 22.75
C ALA A 68 -21.16 -13.41 23.84
N LEU A 69 -20.77 -13.27 25.13
CA LEU A 69 -21.43 -13.90 26.26
C LEU A 69 -22.83 -13.31 26.50
N VAL A 70 -22.99 -12.00 26.41
CA VAL A 70 -24.29 -11.32 26.51
C VAL A 70 -25.22 -11.81 25.40
N LEU A 71 -24.77 -11.87 24.16
CA LEU A 71 -25.55 -12.40 23.03
C LEU A 71 -25.99 -13.87 23.22
N LEU A 72 -25.26 -14.63 24.04
CA LEU A 72 -25.60 -16.00 24.40
C LEU A 72 -26.46 -16.10 25.69
N ASN A 73 -26.96 -14.98 26.23
CA ASN A 73 -27.67 -14.89 27.50
C ASN A 73 -26.88 -15.50 28.69
N LYS A 74 -25.56 -15.20 28.71
CA LYS A 74 -24.63 -15.67 29.75
C LYS A 74 -23.93 -14.49 30.46
N ASP A 75 -24.71 -13.46 30.77
CA ASP A 75 -24.24 -12.21 31.36
C ASP A 75 -23.47 -12.43 32.67
N TYR A 76 -23.84 -13.43 33.46
CA TYR A 76 -23.15 -13.80 34.70
C TYR A 76 -21.71 -14.25 34.49
N LEU A 77 -21.34 -14.67 33.27
CA LEU A 77 -19.98 -14.99 32.88
C LEU A 77 -19.20 -13.79 32.34
N ALA A 78 -19.88 -12.67 32.03
CA ALA A 78 -19.34 -11.52 31.33
C ALA A 78 -18.62 -10.50 32.24
N THR A 79 -18.11 -10.92 33.38
CA THR A 79 -17.33 -10.05 34.29
C THR A 79 -15.98 -9.67 33.72
N ASP A 80 -15.43 -8.51 34.11
CA ASP A 80 -14.12 -8.03 33.67
C ASP A 80 -12.99 -9.00 33.96
N SER A 81 -12.99 -9.56 35.17
CA SER A 81 -11.98 -10.54 35.59
C SER A 81 -12.09 -11.82 34.76
N ASN A 82 -13.30 -12.31 34.51
CA ASN A 82 -13.51 -13.55 33.78
C ASN A 82 -13.13 -13.41 32.30
N THR A 83 -13.57 -12.33 31.65
CA THR A 83 -13.25 -12.07 30.24
C THR A 83 -11.74 -11.85 30.00
N LYS A 84 -11.04 -11.11 30.90
CA LYS A 84 -9.57 -10.95 30.83
C LYS A 84 -8.85 -12.29 31.02
N ASN A 85 -9.24 -13.07 32.03
CA ASN A 85 -8.66 -14.40 32.29
C ASN A 85 -8.89 -15.35 31.12
N PHE A 86 -10.07 -15.29 30.48
CA PHE A 86 -10.36 -16.08 29.30
C PHE A 86 -9.47 -15.73 28.13
N VAL A 87 -9.27 -14.44 27.83
CA VAL A 87 -8.34 -14.01 26.75
C VAL A 87 -6.93 -14.51 27.01
N CYS A 88 -6.43 -14.43 28.25
CA CYS A 88 -5.11 -14.96 28.60
C CYS A 88 -5.06 -16.49 28.44
N TYR A 89 -6.10 -17.20 28.87
CA TYR A 89 -6.21 -18.65 28.73
C TYR A 89 -6.19 -19.08 27.26
N ILE A 90 -7.05 -18.45 26.41
CA ILE A 90 -7.09 -18.76 24.97
C ILE A 90 -5.72 -18.52 24.32
N LYS A 91 -5.03 -17.43 24.67
CA LYS A 91 -3.67 -17.18 24.18
C LYS A 91 -2.69 -18.28 24.55
N SER A 92 -2.79 -18.83 25.75
CA SER A 92 -1.87 -19.89 26.21
C SER A 92 -2.09 -21.25 25.54
N ILE A 93 -3.27 -21.48 24.94
CA ILE A 93 -3.63 -22.73 24.27
C ILE A 93 -3.94 -22.56 22.78
N SER A 94 -3.67 -21.40 22.22
CA SER A 94 -4.03 -21.03 20.84
C SER A 94 -3.50 -22.05 19.82
N ASP A 95 -2.27 -22.53 19.95
CA ASP A 95 -1.68 -23.54 19.06
C ASP A 95 -2.50 -24.85 18.99
N LYS A 96 -3.34 -25.13 20.00
CA LYS A 96 -4.11 -26.37 20.09
C LYS A 96 -5.54 -26.23 19.62
N ILE A 97 -6.11 -25.04 19.69
CA ILE A 97 -7.53 -24.79 19.46
C ILE A 97 -7.83 -23.90 18.27
N CYS A 98 -6.87 -23.07 17.87
CA CYS A 98 -7.08 -22.13 16.77
C CYS A 98 -6.73 -22.77 15.43
N ILE A 99 -7.57 -22.50 14.46
CA ILE A 99 -7.32 -22.85 13.07
C ILE A 99 -6.48 -21.70 12.47
N LYS A 100 -5.32 -22.02 11.89
CA LYS A 100 -4.52 -21.03 11.16
C LYS A 100 -5.19 -20.76 9.81
N LYS A 101 -5.79 -19.58 9.66
CA LYS A 101 -6.41 -19.13 8.41
C LYS A 101 -6.09 -17.66 8.16
N SER A 102 -5.98 -17.32 6.89
CA SER A 102 -5.87 -15.91 6.47
C SER A 102 -7.19 -15.19 6.71
N ILE A 103 -7.09 -13.99 7.27
CA ILE A 103 -8.19 -13.07 7.46
C ILE A 103 -7.91 -11.85 6.59
N PHE A 104 -8.88 -11.47 5.80
CA PHE A 104 -8.80 -10.34 4.88
C PHE A 104 -9.57 -9.14 5.43
N THR A 105 -9.26 -7.98 4.90
CA THR A 105 -10.01 -6.75 5.16
C THR A 105 -10.45 -6.19 3.82
N ARG A 106 -11.72 -6.05 3.58
CA ARG A 106 -12.36 -5.55 2.35
C ARG A 106 -12.16 -6.44 1.12
N ILE A 107 -10.95 -6.82 0.76
CA ILE A 107 -10.62 -7.63 -0.43
C ILE A 107 -9.84 -8.87 -0.01
N GLY A 108 -10.18 -10.00 -0.58
CA GLY A 108 -9.51 -11.27 -0.37
C GLY A 108 -9.32 -12.04 -1.67
N PHE A 109 -8.34 -12.94 -1.69
CA PHE A 109 -7.94 -13.68 -2.86
C PHE A 109 -7.95 -15.18 -2.56
N ASP A 110 -8.63 -15.94 -3.42
CA ASP A 110 -8.64 -17.40 -3.41
C ASP A 110 -8.24 -17.88 -4.80
N GLU A 111 -7.06 -18.46 -4.93
CA GLU A 111 -6.42 -18.74 -6.22
C GLU A 111 -6.48 -17.56 -7.19
N ASN A 112 -7.30 -17.67 -8.24
CA ASN A 112 -7.51 -16.63 -9.26
C ASN A 112 -8.84 -15.89 -9.09
N THR A 113 -9.51 -16.06 -7.96
CA THR A 113 -10.80 -15.44 -7.65
C THR A 113 -10.60 -14.32 -6.62
N ILE A 114 -11.24 -13.20 -6.87
CA ILE A 114 -11.26 -12.04 -5.97
C ILE A 114 -12.62 -12.02 -5.28
N TYR A 115 -12.59 -11.86 -3.95
CA TYR A 115 -13.79 -11.63 -3.15
C TYR A 115 -13.70 -10.25 -2.52
N ILE A 116 -14.78 -9.47 -2.64
CA ILE A 116 -14.89 -8.14 -2.02
C ILE A 116 -16.04 -8.17 -1.02
N ASP A 117 -15.74 -7.84 0.24
CA ASP A 117 -16.76 -7.66 1.26
C ASP A 117 -17.40 -6.27 1.11
N THR A 118 -18.65 -6.23 0.68
CA THR A 118 -19.34 -4.96 0.44
C THR A 118 -19.80 -4.27 1.71
N LEU A 119 -19.91 -4.96 2.83
CA LEU A 119 -20.62 -4.53 4.05
C LEU A 119 -22.10 -4.14 3.81
N ASN A 120 -22.61 -4.36 2.60
CA ASN A 120 -23.98 -4.05 2.23
C ASN A 120 -24.81 -5.33 2.24
N GLU A 121 -25.79 -5.43 3.15
CA GLU A 121 -26.68 -6.60 3.32
C GLU A 121 -25.93 -7.95 3.38
N ASN A 122 -24.70 -7.95 3.90
CA ASN A 122 -23.80 -9.11 3.95
C ASN A 122 -23.47 -9.74 2.57
N LYS A 123 -23.57 -8.98 1.51
CA LYS A 123 -23.24 -9.43 0.17
C LYS A 123 -21.74 -9.31 -0.13
N PHE A 124 -21.25 -10.27 -0.88
CA PHE A 124 -19.87 -10.31 -1.39
C PHE A 124 -19.89 -10.23 -2.91
N ILE A 125 -18.93 -9.55 -3.48
CA ILE A 125 -18.71 -9.58 -4.93
C ILE A 125 -17.63 -10.61 -5.19
N LYS A 126 -17.95 -11.62 -5.99
CA LYS A 126 -17.00 -12.60 -6.51
C LYS A 126 -16.64 -12.22 -7.93
N ILE A 127 -15.34 -12.15 -8.21
CA ILE A 127 -14.81 -11.80 -9.54
C ILE A 127 -13.76 -12.84 -9.92
N ASP A 128 -13.97 -13.50 -11.03
CA ASP A 128 -12.99 -14.41 -11.64
C ASP A 128 -12.87 -14.15 -13.16
N SER A 129 -12.12 -14.98 -13.88
CA SER A 129 -11.96 -14.84 -15.34
C SER A 129 -13.20 -15.22 -16.14
N VAL A 130 -14.17 -15.88 -15.51
CA VAL A 130 -15.39 -16.40 -16.16
C VAL A 130 -16.57 -15.46 -15.94
N SER A 131 -16.75 -14.98 -14.70
CA SER A 131 -17.94 -14.23 -14.30
C SER A 131 -17.70 -13.21 -13.17
N VAL A 132 -18.66 -12.34 -13.00
CA VAL A 132 -18.86 -11.53 -11.79
C VAL A 132 -20.19 -11.92 -11.19
N SER A 133 -20.24 -12.25 -9.91
CA SER A 133 -21.47 -12.58 -9.21
C SER A 133 -21.55 -11.90 -7.84
N ILE A 134 -22.78 -11.77 -7.35
CA ILE A 134 -23.08 -11.26 -6.01
C ILE A 134 -23.48 -12.45 -5.13
N GLU A 135 -22.68 -12.73 -4.13
CA GLU A 135 -22.82 -13.89 -3.27
C GLU A 135 -23.30 -13.48 -1.86
N GLU A 136 -24.08 -14.33 -1.20
CA GLU A 136 -24.48 -14.14 0.19
C GLU A 136 -23.47 -14.70 1.18
N GLU A 137 -22.58 -15.57 0.71
CA GLU A 137 -21.54 -16.21 1.51
C GLU A 137 -20.18 -16.09 0.82
N SER A 138 -19.10 -16.09 1.60
CA SER A 138 -17.72 -16.13 1.10
C SER A 138 -16.98 -17.33 1.69
N PRO A 139 -16.12 -18.03 0.92
CA PRO A 139 -15.22 -19.04 1.46
C PRO A 139 -14.12 -18.40 2.32
N LEU A 140 -13.85 -17.11 2.11
CA LEU A 140 -12.85 -16.33 2.83
C LEU A 140 -13.43 -15.69 4.09
N LEU A 141 -12.54 -15.34 5.00
CA LEU A 141 -12.87 -14.72 6.27
C LEU A 141 -12.50 -13.24 6.23
N PHE A 142 -13.47 -12.36 6.57
CA PHE A 142 -13.28 -10.93 6.52
C PHE A 142 -13.42 -10.29 7.90
N PHE A 143 -12.39 -9.51 8.28
CA PHE A 143 -12.43 -8.66 9.45
C PHE A 143 -13.07 -7.32 9.10
N ARG A 144 -14.10 -6.93 9.87
CA ARG A 144 -14.81 -5.66 9.73
C ARG A 144 -14.52 -4.79 10.95
N ASN A 145 -14.13 -3.55 10.73
CA ASN A 145 -13.95 -2.55 11.78
C ASN A 145 -14.91 -1.37 11.60
N ASP A 146 -15.11 -0.60 12.69
CA ASP A 146 -16.12 0.45 12.75
C ASP A 146 -15.87 1.63 11.77
N ASN A 147 -14.62 1.79 11.32
CA ASN A 147 -14.26 2.82 10.35
C ASN A 147 -14.68 2.46 8.91
N MET A 148 -14.98 1.20 8.63
CA MET A 148 -15.38 0.76 7.28
C MET A 148 -16.81 1.18 6.95
N ARG A 149 -17.04 1.56 5.69
CA ARG A 149 -18.36 1.94 5.16
C ARG A 149 -18.76 1.01 4.01
N PRO A 150 -20.08 0.84 3.76
CA PRO A 150 -20.55 -0.04 2.69
C PRO A 150 -20.09 0.39 1.29
N LEU A 151 -19.82 -0.60 0.44
CA LEU A 151 -19.67 -0.43 -0.99
C LEU A 151 -21.04 -0.55 -1.67
N PRO A 152 -21.29 0.14 -2.78
CA PRO A 152 -22.49 -0.09 -3.58
C PRO A 152 -22.45 -1.49 -4.22
N ILE A 153 -23.60 -2.07 -4.46
CA ILE A 153 -23.71 -3.29 -5.27
C ILE A 153 -23.55 -2.88 -6.74
N PRO A 154 -22.54 -3.41 -7.46
CA PRO A 154 -22.24 -2.99 -8.82
C PRO A 154 -23.27 -3.52 -9.83
N ASP A 155 -23.40 -2.83 -10.94
CA ASP A 155 -24.03 -3.37 -12.15
C ASP A 155 -23.02 -4.31 -12.81
N ILE A 156 -23.39 -5.56 -13.00
CA ILE A 156 -22.49 -6.59 -13.52
C ILE A 156 -22.48 -6.69 -15.05
N ASP A 157 -23.54 -6.24 -15.71
CA ASP A 157 -23.71 -6.27 -17.17
C ASP A 157 -23.35 -4.91 -17.79
N LEU A 158 -22.04 -4.66 -17.95
CA LEU A 158 -21.56 -3.44 -18.59
C LEU A 158 -20.95 -3.71 -19.96
N SER A 159 -21.20 -2.79 -20.90
CA SER A 159 -20.40 -2.71 -22.14
C SER A 159 -19.14 -1.87 -21.93
N PRO A 160 -18.09 -2.04 -22.75
CA PRO A 160 -16.89 -1.20 -22.70
C PRO A 160 -17.20 0.31 -22.84
N GLU A 161 -18.23 0.66 -23.63
CA GLU A 161 -18.67 2.04 -23.81
C GLU A 161 -19.21 2.64 -22.51
N LYS A 162 -20.08 1.90 -21.82
CA LYS A 162 -20.62 2.31 -20.52
C LYS A 162 -19.53 2.37 -19.47
N ALA A 163 -18.63 1.38 -19.43
CA ALA A 163 -17.51 1.38 -18.49
C ALA A 163 -16.61 2.60 -18.68
N LYS A 164 -16.29 2.96 -19.94
CA LYS A 164 -15.56 4.19 -20.26
C LYS A 164 -16.32 5.44 -19.81
N GLN A 165 -17.61 5.52 -20.09
CA GLN A 165 -18.44 6.65 -19.67
C GLN A 165 -18.46 6.80 -18.14
N TYR A 166 -18.64 5.69 -17.42
CA TYR A 166 -18.73 5.67 -15.97
C TYR A 166 -17.43 6.08 -15.30
N ILE A 167 -16.28 5.61 -15.79
CA ILE A 167 -15.00 5.99 -15.22
C ILE A 167 -14.69 7.48 -15.43
N LEU A 168 -15.17 8.08 -16.51
CA LEU A 168 -14.99 9.51 -16.76
C LEU A 168 -15.77 10.40 -15.79
N TYR A 169 -16.80 9.88 -15.09
CA TYR A 169 -17.47 10.62 -14.02
C TYR A 169 -16.54 11.00 -12.86
N MET A 170 -15.39 10.33 -12.72
CA MET A 170 -14.37 10.73 -11.76
C MET A 170 -13.91 12.18 -11.93
N LYS A 171 -13.89 12.71 -13.15
CA LYS A 171 -13.54 14.10 -13.44
C LYS A 171 -14.42 15.15 -12.74
N ASN A 172 -15.58 14.75 -12.24
CA ASN A 172 -16.47 15.67 -11.51
C ASN A 172 -15.99 15.96 -10.09
N PHE A 173 -15.08 15.13 -9.52
CA PHE A 173 -14.64 15.27 -8.13
C PHE A 173 -13.15 15.05 -7.91
N VAL A 174 -12.37 14.66 -8.95
CA VAL A 174 -10.91 14.69 -8.92
C VAL A 174 -10.38 15.76 -9.87
N ASN A 175 -9.45 16.55 -9.40
CA ASN A 175 -8.89 17.66 -10.20
C ASN A 175 -7.65 17.22 -10.96
N PHE A 176 -7.81 16.23 -11.85
CA PHE A 176 -6.75 15.66 -12.65
C PHE A 176 -6.95 15.91 -14.14
N ASP A 177 -5.86 16.09 -14.88
CA ASP A 177 -5.90 16.00 -16.34
C ASP A 177 -6.02 14.53 -16.77
N ASN A 178 -6.08 14.29 -18.07
CA ASN A 178 -6.24 12.92 -18.60
C ASN A 178 -5.05 12.01 -18.26
N LYS A 179 -3.81 12.54 -18.25
CA LYS A 179 -2.61 11.79 -17.91
C LYS A 179 -2.64 11.39 -16.43
N SER A 180 -2.88 12.35 -15.55
CA SER A 180 -2.98 12.12 -14.10
C SER A 180 -4.17 11.23 -13.74
N LEU A 181 -5.30 11.32 -14.46
CA LEU A 181 -6.42 10.41 -14.27
C LEU A 181 -6.04 8.97 -14.63
N ASN A 182 -5.39 8.75 -15.77
CA ASN A 182 -4.92 7.42 -16.16
C ASN A 182 -3.91 6.83 -15.16
N LEU A 183 -2.96 7.64 -14.68
CA LEU A 183 -2.00 7.26 -13.64
C LEU A 183 -2.70 6.91 -12.32
N SER A 184 -3.70 7.70 -11.93
CA SER A 184 -4.49 7.42 -10.72
C SER A 184 -5.29 6.12 -10.84
N LEU A 185 -5.77 5.79 -12.05
CA LEU A 185 -6.41 4.51 -12.33
C LEU A 185 -5.41 3.34 -12.23
N VAL A 186 -4.17 3.49 -12.70
CA VAL A 186 -3.13 2.46 -12.52
C VAL A 186 -2.92 2.17 -11.04
N TRP A 187 -2.83 3.22 -10.21
CA TRP A 187 -2.73 3.06 -8.77
C TRP A 187 -3.97 2.38 -8.18
N LEU A 188 -5.17 2.86 -8.50
CA LEU A 188 -6.42 2.34 -7.97
C LEU A 188 -6.64 0.87 -8.36
N MET A 189 -6.39 0.50 -9.61
CA MET A 189 -6.55 -0.86 -10.10
C MET A 189 -5.51 -1.83 -9.52
N SER A 190 -4.37 -1.32 -9.03
CA SER A 190 -3.37 -2.15 -8.33
C SER A 190 -3.90 -2.71 -7.01
N TYR A 191 -4.97 -2.14 -6.45
CA TYR A 191 -5.70 -2.68 -5.30
C TYR A 191 -6.16 -4.13 -5.49
N PHE A 192 -6.40 -4.54 -6.74
CA PHE A 192 -6.87 -5.87 -7.12
C PHE A 192 -5.75 -6.84 -7.53
N LEU A 193 -4.49 -6.46 -7.34
CA LEU A 193 -3.35 -7.36 -7.52
C LEU A 193 -3.13 -8.22 -6.27
N LYS A 194 -3.15 -9.55 -6.46
CA LYS A 194 -2.82 -10.50 -5.40
C LYS A 194 -1.33 -10.42 -5.03
N GLU A 195 -0.48 -10.44 -6.03
CA GLU A 195 0.98 -10.50 -5.89
C GLU A 195 1.65 -9.25 -6.48
N GLY A 196 2.95 -9.10 -6.27
CA GLY A 196 3.71 -7.96 -6.76
C GLY A 196 3.74 -6.78 -5.79
N THR A 197 4.49 -5.76 -6.15
CA THR A 197 4.65 -4.53 -5.37
C THR A 197 3.57 -3.53 -5.77
N TYR A 198 2.86 -2.97 -4.79
CA TYR A 198 1.91 -1.89 -5.05
C TYR A 198 2.64 -0.58 -5.34
N PRO A 199 2.13 0.23 -6.27
CA PRO A 199 2.64 1.58 -6.48
C PRO A 199 2.24 2.50 -5.32
N ILE A 200 3.07 3.50 -5.06
CA ILE A 200 2.79 4.55 -4.09
C ILE A 200 2.30 5.79 -4.85
N LEU A 201 1.08 6.24 -4.59
CA LEU A 201 0.53 7.43 -5.25
C LEU A 201 1.01 8.69 -4.54
N MET A 202 1.57 9.61 -5.30
CA MET A 202 1.95 10.96 -4.84
C MET A 202 1.06 11.98 -5.54
N VAL A 203 0.28 12.74 -4.76
CA VAL A 203 -0.60 13.79 -5.29
C VAL A 203 0.02 15.15 -4.95
N ASP A 204 0.59 15.81 -5.94
CA ASP A 204 1.21 17.15 -5.77
C ASP A 204 0.38 18.24 -6.43
N GLY A 205 0.67 19.47 -6.07
CA GLY A 205 0.07 20.67 -6.65
C GLY A 205 -0.04 21.83 -5.67
N PRO A 206 -0.45 23.01 -6.15
CA PRO A 206 -0.51 24.22 -5.34
C PRO A 206 -1.57 24.14 -4.24
N GLN A 207 -1.52 25.07 -3.31
CA GLN A 207 -2.55 25.21 -2.29
C GLN A 207 -3.92 25.50 -2.92
N GLY A 208 -4.98 24.87 -2.39
CA GLY A 208 -6.34 25.06 -2.91
C GLY A 208 -6.64 24.37 -4.25
N SER A 209 -5.84 23.39 -4.66
CA SER A 209 -6.03 22.59 -5.88
C SER A 209 -6.81 21.28 -5.69
N ALA A 210 -7.51 21.12 -4.58
CA ALA A 210 -8.31 19.93 -4.23
C ALA A 210 -7.54 18.61 -4.14
N LYS A 211 -6.26 18.62 -3.73
CA LYS A 211 -5.46 17.40 -3.52
C LYS A 211 -6.11 16.44 -2.53
N THR A 212 -6.43 16.98 -1.34
CA THR A 212 -7.07 16.23 -0.24
C THR A 212 -8.38 15.60 -0.67
N SER A 213 -9.26 16.36 -1.32
CA SER A 213 -10.56 15.87 -1.84
C SER A 213 -10.35 14.81 -2.91
N SER A 214 -9.45 15.03 -3.88
CA SER A 214 -9.17 14.07 -4.95
C SER A 214 -8.65 12.75 -4.39
N LEU A 215 -7.71 12.78 -3.44
CA LEU A 215 -7.19 11.58 -2.80
C LEU A 215 -8.26 10.86 -1.97
N THR A 216 -9.08 11.61 -1.23
CA THR A 216 -10.20 11.06 -0.46
C THR A 216 -11.16 10.28 -1.35
N PHE A 217 -11.59 10.88 -2.47
CA PHE A 217 -12.53 10.22 -3.38
C PHE A 217 -11.91 9.01 -4.08
N LEU A 218 -10.64 9.08 -4.50
CA LEU A 218 -9.94 7.92 -5.05
C LEU A 218 -9.96 6.72 -4.11
N ALA A 219 -9.58 6.92 -2.86
CA ALA A 219 -9.55 5.83 -1.88
C ALA A 219 -10.96 5.30 -1.58
N ARG A 220 -11.96 6.19 -1.48
CA ARG A 220 -13.36 5.82 -1.23
C ARG A 220 -13.99 4.99 -2.32
N ILE A 221 -13.51 5.04 -3.56
CA ILE A 221 -14.07 4.24 -4.65
C ILE A 221 -14.02 2.74 -4.32
N VAL A 222 -12.93 2.24 -3.75
CA VAL A 222 -12.73 0.80 -3.52
C VAL A 222 -12.69 0.41 -2.03
N ASP A 223 -12.37 1.34 -1.13
CA ASP A 223 -12.36 1.10 0.32
C ASP A 223 -12.92 2.31 1.09
N PRO A 224 -14.24 2.55 1.03
CA PRO A 224 -14.86 3.67 1.72
C PRO A 224 -14.73 3.52 3.23
N ARG A 225 -14.30 4.62 3.88
CA ARG A 225 -14.08 4.71 5.32
C ARG A 225 -14.62 6.03 5.86
N GLU A 226 -14.97 6.08 7.13
CA GLU A 226 -15.35 7.30 7.81
C GLU A 226 -14.18 8.29 7.85
N HIS A 227 -13.03 7.79 8.29
CA HIS A 227 -11.77 8.52 8.25
C HIS A 227 -10.87 7.93 7.16
N THR A 228 -10.95 8.48 5.96
CA THR A 228 -10.21 7.99 4.79
C THR A 228 -8.75 8.43 4.84
N LEU A 229 -8.49 9.68 5.21
CA LEU A 229 -7.15 10.24 5.29
C LEU A 229 -6.69 10.31 6.74
N ILE A 230 -5.41 10.07 6.95
CA ILE A 230 -4.76 10.14 8.27
C ILE A 230 -3.44 10.92 8.15
N GLY A 231 -2.94 11.44 9.28
CA GLY A 231 -1.57 11.97 9.32
C GLY A 231 -0.55 10.84 9.26
N ILE A 232 0.63 11.11 8.71
CA ILE A 232 1.71 10.13 8.70
C ILE A 232 2.15 9.81 10.14
N PRO A 233 2.20 8.51 10.56
CA PRO A 233 2.57 8.17 11.91
C PRO A 233 4.06 8.44 12.17
N ARG A 234 4.38 8.75 13.42
CA ARG A 234 5.77 9.04 13.83
C ARG A 234 6.62 7.78 14.01
N THR A 235 6.00 6.65 14.29
CA THR A 235 6.71 5.39 14.55
C THR A 235 6.32 4.31 13.55
N SER A 236 7.27 3.44 13.20
CA SER A 236 7.00 2.26 12.36
C SER A 236 5.95 1.36 12.98
N ARG A 237 5.91 1.25 14.31
CA ARG A 237 4.91 0.44 15.01
C ARG A 237 3.49 0.93 14.75
N ASP A 238 3.25 2.25 14.89
CA ASP A 238 1.93 2.82 14.65
C ASP A 238 1.51 2.63 13.19
N LEU A 239 2.47 2.78 12.26
CA LEU A 239 2.25 2.53 10.84
C LEU A 239 1.72 1.10 10.60
N TYR A 240 2.33 0.09 11.20
CA TYR A 240 1.91 -1.31 11.05
C TYR A 240 0.59 -1.61 11.78
N VAL A 241 0.30 -0.93 12.90
CA VAL A 241 -1.01 -1.03 13.57
C VAL A 241 -2.12 -0.51 12.66
N TYR A 242 -1.88 0.60 11.94
CA TYR A 242 -2.83 1.08 10.91
C TYR A 242 -2.93 0.10 9.75
N ALA A 243 -1.80 -0.40 9.24
CA ALA A 243 -1.75 -1.31 8.11
C ALA A 243 -2.49 -2.64 8.34
N GLN A 244 -2.56 -3.13 9.59
CA GLN A 244 -3.35 -4.33 9.91
C GLN A 244 -4.87 -4.15 9.75
N LYS A 245 -5.36 -2.92 9.86
CA LYS A 245 -6.79 -2.59 9.85
C LYS A 245 -7.25 -1.93 8.56
N ASN A 246 -6.32 -1.54 7.70
CA ASN A 246 -6.58 -0.76 6.49
C ASN A 246 -5.88 -1.41 5.30
N THR A 247 -6.57 -1.51 4.20
CA THR A 247 -6.02 -1.98 2.92
C THR A 247 -5.42 -0.84 2.11
N ILE A 248 -5.87 0.38 2.37
CA ILE A 248 -5.34 1.62 1.81
C ILE A 248 -4.86 2.50 2.97
N LEU A 249 -3.64 3.02 2.86
CA LEU A 249 -3.08 4.04 3.74
C LEU A 249 -2.92 5.32 2.95
N ALA A 250 -3.82 6.27 3.18
CA ALA A 250 -3.81 7.57 2.54
C ALA A 250 -3.44 8.65 3.56
N PHE A 251 -2.31 9.31 3.34
CA PHE A 251 -1.74 10.32 4.23
C PHE A 251 -1.98 11.73 3.69
N ASP A 252 -2.49 12.61 4.55
CA ASP A 252 -2.80 14.00 4.19
C ASP A 252 -1.68 14.95 4.60
N ASN A 253 -1.44 15.96 3.78
CA ASN A 253 -0.55 17.09 4.04
C ASN A 253 0.88 16.67 4.45
N VAL A 254 1.48 15.78 3.67
CA VAL A 254 2.83 15.29 3.88
C VAL A 254 3.82 16.26 3.24
N SER A 255 4.67 16.90 4.04
CA SER A 255 5.73 17.78 3.54
C SER A 255 7.06 17.06 3.41
N GLU A 256 7.35 16.16 4.36
CA GLU A 256 8.59 15.41 4.42
C GLU A 256 8.34 14.02 5.03
N VAL A 257 9.08 13.03 4.55
CA VAL A 257 9.05 11.67 5.10
C VAL A 257 10.46 11.30 5.55
N SER A 258 10.60 10.87 6.82
CA SER A 258 11.90 10.46 7.33
C SER A 258 12.45 9.25 6.57
N PRO A 259 13.78 9.10 6.43
CA PRO A 259 14.38 7.97 5.72
C PRO A 259 13.92 6.61 6.24
N SER A 260 13.79 6.44 7.55
CA SER A 260 13.29 5.21 8.16
C SER A 260 11.82 4.93 7.81
N MET A 261 10.99 5.96 7.77
CA MET A 261 9.58 5.82 7.38
C MET A 261 9.46 5.49 5.89
N CYS A 262 10.31 6.05 5.03
CA CYS A 262 10.39 5.68 3.61
C CYS A 262 10.65 4.18 3.44
N ASP A 263 11.60 3.62 4.19
CA ASP A 263 11.93 2.19 4.13
C ASP A 263 10.72 1.33 4.56
N GLU A 264 9.99 1.74 5.59
CA GLU A 264 8.81 1.01 6.06
C GLU A 264 7.63 1.10 5.09
N LEU A 265 7.39 2.26 4.46
CA LEU A 265 6.39 2.42 3.41
C LEU A 265 6.69 1.52 2.19
N CYS A 266 7.96 1.45 1.77
CA CYS A 266 8.39 0.54 0.71
C CYS A 266 8.16 -0.93 1.06
N LYS A 267 8.41 -1.33 2.32
CA LYS A 267 8.12 -2.68 2.79
C LYS A 267 6.63 -2.98 2.76
N LEU A 268 5.78 -2.08 3.26
CA LEU A 268 4.33 -2.23 3.25
C LEU A 268 3.74 -2.33 1.84
N ALA A 269 4.29 -1.60 0.88
CA ALA A 269 3.89 -1.70 -0.52
C ALA A 269 4.22 -3.07 -1.14
N SER A 270 5.22 -3.80 -0.59
CA SER A 270 5.75 -5.06 -1.12
C SER A 270 5.44 -6.31 -0.26
N SER A 271 4.47 -6.26 0.66
CA SER A 271 4.20 -7.31 1.66
C SER A 271 5.24 -7.38 2.78
N GLY A 272 5.48 -6.24 3.40
CA GLY A 272 6.44 -6.10 4.48
C GLY A 272 5.99 -6.73 5.79
N SER A 273 6.98 -7.02 6.63
CA SER A 273 6.76 -7.40 8.02
C SER A 273 7.68 -6.59 8.93
N ILE A 274 7.19 -6.31 10.12
CA ILE A 274 8.00 -5.75 11.19
C ILE A 274 8.01 -6.73 12.36
N THR A 275 9.19 -6.95 12.91
CA THR A 275 9.33 -7.63 14.19
C THR A 275 9.33 -6.58 15.30
N THR A 276 8.35 -6.62 16.17
CA THR A 276 8.23 -5.73 17.32
C THR A 276 8.14 -6.51 18.60
N ARG A 277 8.56 -5.93 19.72
CA ARG A 277 8.36 -6.53 21.03
C ARG A 277 6.89 -6.49 21.42
N LYS A 278 6.41 -7.57 22.01
CA LYS A 278 5.06 -7.62 22.56
C LYS A 278 4.97 -6.70 23.78
N LEU A 279 3.91 -5.92 23.87
CA LEU A 279 3.67 -5.08 25.07
C LEU A 279 3.60 -5.96 26.33
N TYR A 280 4.31 -5.57 27.39
CA TYR A 280 4.35 -6.25 28.67
C TYR A 280 5.02 -7.65 28.67
N SER A 281 5.91 -7.95 27.71
CA SER A 281 6.79 -9.11 27.76
C SER A 281 8.20 -8.70 27.29
N ASP A 282 9.20 -9.03 28.07
CA ASP A 282 10.60 -8.65 27.76
C ASP A 282 11.23 -9.54 26.70
N ASP A 283 10.74 -10.77 26.52
CA ASP A 283 11.34 -11.81 25.67
C ASP A 283 10.50 -12.23 24.45
N GLU A 284 9.24 -11.75 24.30
CA GLU A 284 8.41 -12.16 23.17
C GLU A 284 8.43 -11.15 22.03
N SER A 285 8.89 -11.59 20.86
CA SER A 285 8.75 -10.84 19.60
C SER A 285 7.46 -11.19 18.87
N MET A 286 6.82 -10.20 18.28
CA MET A 286 5.64 -10.36 17.42
C MET A 286 5.96 -9.90 16.01
N ILE A 287 5.66 -10.73 15.03
CA ILE A 287 5.78 -10.38 13.61
C ILE A 287 4.43 -9.86 13.13
N ILE A 288 4.40 -8.63 12.67
CA ILE A 288 3.23 -8.03 12.03
C ILE A 288 3.48 -8.02 10.52
N LYS A 289 2.64 -8.73 9.77
CA LYS A 289 2.66 -8.73 8.30
C LYS A 289 1.52 -7.88 7.80
N ALA A 290 1.80 -7.01 6.83
CA ALA A 290 0.78 -6.23 6.15
C ALA A 290 1.24 -5.87 4.73
N LYS A 291 0.27 -5.69 3.84
CA LYS A 291 0.46 -5.14 2.50
C LYS A 291 -0.66 -4.13 2.26
N CYS A 292 -0.30 -2.89 1.94
CA CYS A 292 -1.27 -1.81 1.75
C CYS A 292 -0.97 -1.04 0.48
N LEU A 293 -2.03 -0.59 -0.17
CA LEU A 293 -1.94 0.45 -1.18
C LEU A 293 -1.70 1.78 -0.48
N ILE A 294 -0.68 2.51 -0.90
CA ILE A 294 -0.22 3.72 -0.19
C ILE A 294 -0.42 4.93 -1.09
N ALA A 295 -0.89 6.02 -0.49
CA ALA A 295 -0.97 7.31 -1.16
C ALA A 295 -0.68 8.44 -0.17
N PHE A 296 -0.16 9.54 -0.67
CA PHE A 296 -0.03 10.77 0.10
C PHE A 296 -0.14 12.01 -0.80
N ASN A 297 -0.59 13.09 -0.21
CA ASN A 297 -0.62 14.39 -0.85
C ASN A 297 0.25 15.40 -0.11
N GLY A 298 0.71 16.42 -0.83
CA GLY A 298 1.50 17.48 -0.26
C GLY A 298 1.66 18.65 -1.21
N ILE A 299 2.49 19.62 -0.80
CA ILE A 299 2.89 20.75 -1.62
C ILE A 299 4.40 20.65 -1.79
N GLY A 300 4.87 20.50 -3.03
CA GLY A 300 6.31 20.35 -3.31
C GLY A 300 6.89 19.15 -2.55
N LEU A 301 6.30 17.98 -2.75
CA LEU A 301 6.70 16.75 -2.06
C LEU A 301 8.20 16.49 -2.22
N ASN A 302 8.96 16.82 -1.19
CA ASN A 302 10.42 16.68 -1.18
C ASN A 302 10.82 15.29 -0.67
N ILE A 303 10.57 14.26 -1.49
CA ILE A 303 10.96 12.89 -1.21
C ILE A 303 12.17 12.53 -2.06
N ASN A 304 13.35 12.69 -1.48
CA ASN A 304 14.64 12.48 -2.14
C ASN A 304 15.18 11.04 -1.94
N ARG A 305 14.29 10.03 -1.98
CA ARG A 305 14.62 8.62 -1.80
C ARG A 305 14.26 7.81 -3.03
N ASN A 306 15.27 7.37 -3.78
CA ASN A 306 15.08 6.56 -4.99
C ASN A 306 14.21 5.31 -4.75
N ASP A 307 14.31 4.69 -3.56
CA ASP A 307 13.55 3.48 -3.23
C ASP A 307 12.03 3.70 -3.23
N ILE A 308 11.56 4.88 -2.79
CA ILE A 308 10.14 5.27 -2.90
C ILE A 308 9.81 5.68 -4.34
N LEU A 309 10.64 6.53 -4.95
CA LEU A 309 10.38 7.08 -6.28
C LEU A 309 10.35 6.01 -7.36
N ASP A 310 11.15 4.97 -7.22
CA ASP A 310 11.11 3.78 -8.07
C ASP A 310 9.75 3.02 -8.02
N ARG A 311 8.96 3.26 -6.97
CA ARG A 311 7.62 2.67 -6.77
C ARG A 311 6.51 3.71 -6.87
N ALA A 312 6.85 4.98 -7.03
CA ALA A 312 5.88 6.06 -7.01
C ALA A 312 5.22 6.28 -8.37
N ILE A 313 3.98 6.75 -8.28
CA ILE A 313 3.23 7.34 -9.38
C ILE A 313 2.89 8.76 -8.94
N LEU A 314 3.40 9.76 -9.66
CA LEU A 314 3.11 11.17 -9.41
C LEU A 314 1.92 11.62 -10.25
N VAL A 315 0.92 12.19 -9.59
CA VAL A 315 -0.18 12.89 -10.23
C VAL A 315 -0.22 14.35 -9.76
N GLU A 316 -0.54 15.24 -10.66
CA GLU A 316 -0.55 16.67 -10.38
C GLU A 316 -1.97 17.23 -10.46
N THR A 317 -2.29 18.10 -9.51
CA THR A 317 -3.53 18.86 -9.50
C THR A 317 -3.28 20.28 -10.00
N LYS A 318 -4.26 20.84 -10.73
CA LYS A 318 -4.19 22.20 -11.25
C LYS A 318 -4.82 23.22 -10.28
N PRO A 319 -4.39 24.48 -10.30
CA PRO A 319 -5.09 25.53 -9.54
C PRO A 319 -6.58 25.59 -9.92
N ILE A 320 -7.45 25.75 -8.92
CA ILE A 320 -8.89 25.93 -9.13
C ILE A 320 -9.20 27.42 -8.98
N HIS A 321 -9.77 28.01 -10.04
CA HIS A 321 -10.24 29.38 -9.98
C HIS A 321 -11.37 29.51 -8.94
N SER A 322 -11.44 30.66 -8.27
CA SER A 322 -12.39 30.92 -7.18
C SER A 322 -13.85 30.67 -7.59
N ILE A 323 -14.21 31.03 -8.83
CA ILE A 323 -15.55 30.85 -9.40
C ILE A 323 -15.92 29.37 -9.61
N SER A 324 -14.93 28.49 -9.78
CA SER A 324 -15.12 27.06 -10.04
C SER A 324 -15.05 26.20 -8.77
N ARG A 325 -14.96 26.82 -7.59
CA ARG A 325 -14.91 26.09 -6.32
C ARG A 325 -16.29 25.57 -5.95
N ILE A 326 -16.35 24.28 -5.64
CA ILE A 326 -17.55 23.58 -5.21
C ILE A 326 -17.41 23.28 -3.72
N SER A 327 -18.51 23.37 -2.97
CA SER A 327 -18.51 23.02 -1.54
C SER A 327 -18.21 21.52 -1.34
N GLU A 328 -17.65 21.16 -0.19
CA GLU A 328 -17.38 19.77 0.15
C GLU A 328 -18.67 18.93 0.18
N ASN A 329 -19.78 19.52 0.63
CA ASN A 329 -21.10 18.89 0.62
C ASN A 329 -21.57 18.58 -0.80
N ASP A 330 -21.46 19.54 -1.73
CA ASP A 330 -21.85 19.33 -3.12
C ASP A 330 -20.97 18.30 -3.82
N LEU A 331 -19.65 18.29 -3.53
CA LEU A 331 -18.74 17.24 -4.02
C LEU A 331 -19.14 15.85 -3.50
N ASN A 332 -19.53 15.73 -2.23
CA ASN A 332 -20.03 14.48 -1.68
C ASN A 332 -21.35 14.04 -2.33
N LEU A 333 -22.26 14.96 -2.60
CA LEU A 333 -23.50 14.68 -3.33
C LEU A 333 -23.20 14.18 -4.75
N LEU A 334 -22.30 14.83 -5.47
CA LEU A 334 -21.86 14.39 -6.81
C LEU A 334 -21.21 13.01 -6.77
N PHE A 335 -20.32 12.76 -5.79
CA PHE A 335 -19.72 11.46 -5.60
C PHE A 335 -20.78 10.38 -5.40
N ASN A 336 -21.70 10.57 -4.46
CA ASN A 336 -22.74 9.61 -4.15
C ASN A 336 -23.64 9.32 -5.37
N LYS A 337 -23.93 10.34 -6.19
CA LYS A 337 -24.71 10.19 -7.43
C LYS A 337 -24.03 9.26 -8.43
N PHE A 338 -22.72 9.31 -8.58
CA PHE A 338 -21.99 8.54 -9.59
C PHE A 338 -21.24 7.33 -9.01
N TYR A 339 -21.23 7.16 -7.68
CA TYR A 339 -20.41 6.18 -7.01
C TYR A 339 -20.66 4.75 -7.49
N LYS A 340 -21.93 4.33 -7.55
CA LYS A 340 -22.29 3.00 -8.07
C LYS A 340 -21.79 2.79 -9.49
N ASN A 341 -21.95 3.76 -10.36
CA ASN A 341 -21.52 3.68 -11.77
C ASN A 341 -20.01 3.50 -11.89
N ILE A 342 -19.23 4.32 -11.14
CA ILE A 342 -17.76 4.24 -11.16
C ILE A 342 -17.29 2.91 -10.58
N PHE A 343 -17.85 2.49 -9.46
CA PHE A 343 -17.49 1.21 -8.86
C PHE A 343 -17.83 0.02 -9.76
N SER A 344 -18.98 0.06 -10.45
CA SER A 344 -19.35 -0.94 -11.46
C SER A 344 -18.34 -1.00 -12.61
N ALA A 345 -17.86 0.15 -13.09
CA ALA A 345 -16.84 0.21 -14.12
C ALA A 345 -15.50 -0.38 -13.64
N ILE A 346 -15.12 -0.15 -12.40
CA ILE A 346 -13.92 -0.76 -11.79
C ILE A 346 -14.07 -2.28 -11.73
N VAL A 347 -15.18 -2.80 -11.19
CA VAL A 347 -15.46 -4.24 -11.12
C VAL A 347 -15.43 -4.90 -12.51
N TYR A 348 -16.05 -4.24 -13.50
CA TYR A 348 -16.00 -4.68 -14.90
C TYR A 348 -14.56 -4.76 -15.42
N ALA A 349 -13.75 -3.73 -15.18
CA ALA A 349 -12.36 -3.71 -15.65
C ALA A 349 -11.49 -4.75 -14.93
N VAL A 350 -11.74 -5.05 -13.66
CA VAL A 350 -11.08 -6.15 -12.93
C VAL A 350 -11.40 -7.49 -13.58
N HIS A 351 -12.67 -7.79 -13.83
CA HIS A 351 -13.08 -9.00 -14.52
C HIS A 351 -12.45 -9.10 -15.92
N PHE A 352 -12.50 -8.02 -16.68
CA PHE A 352 -11.87 -7.96 -18.01
C PHE A 352 -10.36 -8.24 -17.95
N GLY A 353 -9.66 -7.66 -16.97
CA GLY A 353 -8.24 -7.86 -16.77
C GLY A 353 -7.88 -9.30 -16.35
N LEU A 354 -8.73 -9.96 -15.55
CA LEU A 354 -8.56 -11.38 -15.19
C LEU A 354 -8.78 -12.31 -16.38
N LYS A 355 -9.73 -11.98 -17.26
CA LYS A 355 -10.00 -12.73 -18.49
C LYS A 355 -8.92 -12.52 -19.54
N ASN A 356 -8.31 -11.34 -19.61
CA ASN A 356 -7.32 -10.97 -20.60
C ASN A 356 -5.90 -11.31 -20.13
N CYS A 357 -5.43 -12.50 -20.47
CA CYS A 357 -4.08 -12.98 -20.09
C CYS A 357 -2.94 -12.42 -20.96
N LYS A 358 -3.19 -11.45 -21.85
CA LYS A 358 -2.17 -10.86 -22.72
C LYS A 358 -1.08 -10.15 -21.91
N LYS A 359 0.14 -10.20 -22.44
CA LYS A 359 1.30 -9.46 -21.93
C LYS A 359 1.79 -8.49 -22.99
N PRO A 360 2.48 -7.41 -22.61
CA PRO A 360 3.12 -6.53 -23.57
C PRO A 360 4.08 -7.32 -24.48
N SER A 361 4.06 -7.03 -25.78
CA SER A 361 4.99 -7.63 -26.75
C SER A 361 6.40 -7.05 -26.62
N ASP A 362 6.49 -5.79 -26.23
CA ASP A 362 7.75 -5.10 -25.95
C ASP A 362 7.88 -4.85 -24.44
N THR A 363 8.92 -5.41 -23.85
CA THR A 363 9.24 -5.28 -22.42
C THR A 363 10.39 -4.30 -22.17
N SER A 364 10.91 -3.64 -23.20
CA SER A 364 12.08 -2.73 -23.10
C SER A 364 11.79 -1.46 -22.27
N SER A 365 10.53 -1.05 -22.20
CA SER A 365 10.07 0.12 -21.43
C SER A 365 9.55 -0.22 -20.03
N ILE A 366 9.58 -1.49 -19.62
CA ILE A 366 9.03 -1.94 -18.34
C ILE A 366 9.96 -1.55 -17.19
N GLY A 367 9.42 -0.80 -16.23
CA GLY A 367 10.13 -0.32 -15.05
C GLY A 367 10.17 -1.34 -13.90
N ARG A 368 10.30 -0.85 -12.66
CA ARG A 368 10.27 -1.68 -11.44
C ARG A 368 8.89 -2.21 -11.05
N LEU A 369 7.83 -1.62 -11.58
CA LEU A 369 6.44 -1.99 -11.31
C LEU A 369 5.89 -3.00 -12.33
N VAL A 370 6.69 -3.99 -12.69
CA VAL A 370 6.38 -4.99 -13.75
C VAL A 370 4.98 -5.58 -13.60
N ASP A 371 4.61 -6.02 -12.38
CA ASP A 371 3.30 -6.64 -12.14
C ASP A 371 2.16 -5.64 -12.33
N VAL A 372 2.37 -4.38 -11.93
CA VAL A 372 1.40 -3.28 -12.08
C VAL A 372 1.22 -2.93 -13.56
N GLU A 373 2.32 -2.86 -14.32
CA GLU A 373 2.29 -2.56 -15.74
C GLU A 373 1.63 -3.69 -16.54
N PHE A 374 1.92 -4.95 -16.21
CA PHE A 374 1.23 -6.09 -16.83
C PHE A 374 -0.25 -6.10 -16.50
N TRP A 375 -0.61 -5.77 -15.27
CA TRP A 375 -2.01 -5.64 -14.87
C TRP A 375 -2.69 -4.48 -15.60
N ALA A 376 -2.03 -3.32 -15.70
CA ALA A 376 -2.52 -2.17 -16.45
C ALA A 376 -2.74 -2.51 -17.93
N TYR A 377 -1.83 -3.22 -18.54
CA TYR A 377 -1.96 -3.69 -19.91
C TYR A 377 -3.22 -4.53 -20.13
N ARG A 378 -3.59 -5.36 -19.15
CA ARG A 378 -4.73 -6.27 -19.25
C ARG A 378 -6.07 -5.57 -19.11
N TRP A 379 -6.21 -4.65 -18.15
CA TRP A 379 -7.49 -3.99 -17.88
C TRP A 379 -7.73 -2.72 -18.71
N ALA A 380 -6.70 -2.05 -19.21
CA ALA A 380 -6.84 -0.78 -19.95
C ALA A 380 -7.88 -0.80 -21.09
N PRO A 381 -7.96 -1.88 -21.91
CA PRO A 381 -8.96 -1.93 -22.97
C PRO A 381 -10.41 -1.93 -22.49
N ALA A 382 -10.68 -2.31 -21.24
CA ALA A 382 -12.01 -2.24 -20.63
C ALA A 382 -12.56 -0.79 -20.63
N PHE A 383 -11.67 0.19 -20.54
CA PHE A 383 -11.99 1.62 -20.61
C PHE A 383 -11.68 2.25 -21.98
N LYS A 384 -11.39 1.43 -22.98
CA LYS A 384 -10.95 1.89 -24.31
C LYS A 384 -9.67 2.75 -24.24
N ILE A 385 -8.79 2.44 -23.29
CA ILE A 385 -7.45 3.03 -23.18
C ILE A 385 -6.47 2.12 -23.92
N ASN A 386 -5.59 2.72 -24.72
CA ASN A 386 -4.54 1.98 -25.39
C ASN A 386 -3.52 1.48 -24.34
N SER A 387 -3.33 0.16 -24.28
CA SER A 387 -2.48 -0.48 -23.27
C SER A 387 -1.01 -0.07 -23.37
N ASN A 388 -0.47 0.04 -24.59
CA ASN A 388 0.94 0.44 -24.79
C ASN A 388 1.16 1.90 -24.42
N GLU A 389 0.23 2.78 -24.80
CA GLU A 389 0.26 4.20 -24.40
C GLU A 389 0.18 4.37 -22.89
N LEU A 390 -0.66 3.60 -22.21
CA LEU A 390 -0.75 3.64 -20.74
C LEU A 390 0.56 3.24 -20.07
N ILE A 391 1.22 2.18 -20.54
CA ILE A 391 2.53 1.74 -20.01
C ILE A 391 3.58 2.81 -20.28
N GLN A 392 3.60 3.39 -21.48
CA GLN A 392 4.51 4.48 -21.78
C GLN A 392 4.31 5.68 -20.83
N ILE A 393 3.06 6.05 -20.54
CA ILE A 393 2.74 7.12 -19.58
C ILE A 393 3.29 6.78 -18.19
N VAL A 394 3.17 5.54 -17.73
CA VAL A 394 3.72 5.09 -16.43
C VAL A 394 5.24 5.18 -16.43
N SER A 395 5.90 4.67 -17.46
CA SER A 395 7.35 4.69 -17.60
C SER A 395 7.90 6.13 -17.66
N GLU A 396 7.29 7.02 -18.44
CA GLU A 396 7.63 8.43 -18.47
C GLU A 396 7.49 9.11 -17.11
N ASN A 397 6.41 8.78 -16.37
CA ASN A 397 6.17 9.32 -15.04
C ASN A 397 7.28 8.90 -14.05
N GLN A 398 7.70 7.65 -14.09
CA GLN A 398 8.80 7.15 -13.26
C GLN A 398 10.14 7.81 -13.64
N ASN A 399 10.41 7.98 -14.92
CA ASN A 399 11.63 8.67 -15.39
C ASN A 399 11.66 10.12 -14.92
N LEU A 400 10.54 10.85 -14.96
CA LEU A 400 10.42 12.20 -14.44
C LEU A 400 10.71 12.28 -12.93
N LEU A 401 10.19 11.32 -12.15
CA LEU A 401 10.47 11.25 -10.72
C LEU A 401 11.95 10.99 -10.43
N GLN A 402 12.59 10.14 -11.19
CA GLN A 402 14.02 9.85 -11.02
C GLN A 402 14.90 11.05 -11.42
N SER A 403 14.55 11.78 -12.48
CA SER A 403 15.30 12.98 -12.92
C SER A 403 15.14 14.12 -11.90
N SER A 404 13.96 14.30 -11.30
CA SER A 404 13.74 15.36 -10.31
C SER A 404 14.63 15.23 -9.06
N VAL A 405 14.99 14.01 -8.67
CA VAL A 405 15.95 13.77 -7.57
C VAL A 405 17.35 14.18 -7.94
N SER A 406 17.76 13.91 -9.19
CA SER A 406 19.09 14.28 -9.65
C SER A 406 19.23 15.80 -9.76
N GLU A 407 18.20 16.48 -10.26
CA GLU A 407 18.18 17.94 -10.37
C GLU A 407 18.14 18.66 -9.02
N ASN A 408 17.49 18.09 -8.02
CA ASN A 408 17.40 18.65 -6.68
C ASN A 408 18.60 18.29 -5.77
N SER A 409 19.46 17.36 -6.15
CA SER A 409 20.63 16.97 -5.38
C SER A 409 21.82 17.85 -5.72
N SER A 410 22.23 18.70 -4.75
CA SER A 410 23.43 19.54 -4.91
C SER A 410 24.66 18.70 -5.28
N PHE A 411 24.78 17.50 -4.68
CA PHE A 411 25.87 16.58 -4.93
C PHE A 411 25.80 15.94 -6.31
N CYS A 412 24.61 15.60 -6.81
CA CYS A 412 24.44 15.08 -8.18
C CYS A 412 24.78 16.14 -9.23
N ASN A 413 24.29 17.36 -9.04
CA ASN A 413 24.57 18.47 -9.94
C ASN A 413 26.08 18.77 -10.01
N ALA A 414 26.75 18.82 -8.86
CA ALA A 414 28.19 18.98 -8.79
C ALA A 414 28.93 17.84 -9.54
N LEU A 415 28.52 16.58 -9.34
CA LEU A 415 29.10 15.43 -10.07
C LEU A 415 28.92 15.53 -11.58
N CYS A 416 27.73 15.93 -12.04
CA CYS A 416 27.43 16.11 -13.45
C CYS A 416 28.28 17.23 -14.07
N HIS A 417 28.37 18.37 -13.38
CA HIS A 417 29.21 19.49 -13.82
C HIS A 417 30.70 19.16 -13.79
N PHE A 418 31.17 18.48 -12.76
CA PHE A 418 32.53 18.00 -12.61
C PHE A 418 33.00 17.11 -13.77
N MET A 419 32.09 16.33 -14.32
CA MET A 419 32.35 15.45 -15.46
C MET A 419 32.20 16.17 -16.84
N VAL A 420 31.83 17.44 -16.87
CA VAL A 420 31.82 18.21 -18.12
C VAL A 420 33.25 18.40 -18.60
N GLY A 421 33.53 17.97 -19.83
CA GLY A 421 34.86 18.03 -20.40
C GLY A 421 35.85 16.94 -19.94
N LYS A 422 35.41 16.02 -19.04
CA LYS A 422 36.21 14.87 -18.59
C LYS A 422 35.63 13.57 -19.18
N ASP A 423 36.39 12.80 -19.90
CA ASP A 423 35.96 11.48 -20.41
C ASP A 423 35.94 10.44 -19.30
N LYS A 424 36.80 10.58 -18.29
CA LYS A 424 36.98 9.65 -17.20
C LYS A 424 37.60 10.33 -16.00
N TRP A 425 37.06 10.00 -14.80
CA TRP A 425 37.71 10.30 -13.54
C TRP A 425 37.93 8.99 -12.75
N LYS A 426 39.02 8.93 -11.98
CA LYS A 426 39.36 7.77 -11.16
C LYS A 426 40.10 8.21 -9.91
N GLY A 427 39.55 7.88 -8.73
CA GLY A 427 40.17 8.21 -7.43
C GLY A 427 39.48 7.45 -6.31
N THR A 428 39.83 7.78 -5.06
CA THR A 428 39.08 7.35 -3.89
C THR A 428 37.83 8.22 -3.73
N ILE A 429 36.86 7.77 -2.93
CA ILE A 429 35.69 8.59 -2.65
C ILE A 429 36.04 9.85 -1.85
N THR A 430 37.11 9.81 -1.06
CA THR A 430 37.67 10.95 -0.32
C THR A 430 38.18 12.01 -1.31
N ASN A 431 39.03 11.60 -2.25
CA ASN A 431 39.53 12.50 -3.29
C ASN A 431 38.39 13.13 -4.11
N LEU A 432 37.35 12.30 -4.44
CA LEU A 432 36.20 12.81 -5.18
C LEU A 432 35.46 13.89 -4.42
N LEU A 433 35.25 13.69 -3.10
CA LEU A 433 34.55 14.64 -2.26
C LEU A 433 35.36 15.95 -2.10
N GLU A 434 36.68 15.84 -1.89
CA GLU A 434 37.59 16.99 -1.77
C GLU A 434 37.62 17.80 -3.07
N GLU A 435 37.80 17.17 -4.25
CA GLU A 435 37.81 17.86 -5.53
C GLU A 435 36.48 18.55 -5.82
N LEU A 436 35.33 17.91 -5.45
CA LEU A 436 34.02 18.52 -5.60
C LEU A 436 33.78 19.70 -4.65
N GLU A 437 34.28 19.64 -3.41
CA GLU A 437 34.18 20.74 -2.44
C GLU A 437 35.04 21.94 -2.86
N GLU A 438 36.19 21.69 -3.46
CA GLU A 438 37.05 22.74 -4.03
C GLU A 438 36.42 23.40 -5.26
N GLU A 439 35.86 22.61 -6.19
CA GLU A 439 35.29 23.14 -7.46
C GLU A 439 33.90 23.75 -7.27
N PHE A 440 33.10 23.25 -6.30
CA PHE A 440 31.71 23.66 -6.05
C PHE A 440 31.45 24.08 -4.59
N PRO A 441 32.12 25.11 -4.04
CA PRO A 441 32.03 25.48 -2.62
C PRO A 441 30.63 26.00 -2.21
N SER A 442 29.83 26.53 -3.13
CA SER A 442 28.46 26.95 -2.89
C SER A 442 27.51 25.76 -2.66
N GLU A 443 27.67 24.72 -3.45
CA GLU A 443 26.89 23.49 -3.34
C GLU A 443 27.28 22.70 -2.08
N ALA A 444 28.58 22.68 -1.74
CA ALA A 444 29.10 22.00 -0.55
C ALA A 444 28.55 22.52 0.78
N ARG A 445 28.02 23.75 0.81
CA ARG A 445 27.38 24.37 1.99
C ARG A 445 25.93 23.96 2.19
N ARG A 446 25.29 23.33 1.21
CA ARG A 446 23.89 22.94 1.30
C ARG A 446 23.69 21.77 2.29
N LYS A 447 22.49 21.68 2.85
CA LYS A 447 22.15 20.65 3.87
C LYS A 447 22.20 19.21 3.32
N ASP A 448 21.90 19.04 2.04
CA ASP A 448 21.88 17.74 1.33
C ASP A 448 23.29 17.27 0.89
N TRP A 449 24.32 18.10 1.06
CA TRP A 449 25.71 17.74 0.75
C TRP A 449 26.26 16.66 1.70
N PRO A 450 26.94 15.62 1.19
CA PRO A 450 27.50 14.57 2.02
C PRO A 450 28.66 15.08 2.90
N LYS A 451 28.49 14.99 4.21
CA LYS A 451 29.46 15.53 5.19
C LYS A 451 30.65 14.59 5.45
N THR A 452 30.61 13.36 4.97
CA THR A 452 31.69 12.37 5.13
C THR A 452 31.86 11.54 3.87
N PRO A 453 33.08 10.99 3.62
CA PRO A 453 33.32 10.11 2.47
C PRO A 453 32.41 8.87 2.45
N GLN A 454 32.01 8.33 3.62
CA GLN A 454 31.11 7.19 3.71
C GLN A 454 29.71 7.56 3.17
N ILE A 455 29.21 8.74 3.54
CA ILE A 455 27.93 9.24 3.05
C ILE A 455 28.03 9.53 1.56
N ALA A 456 29.10 10.19 1.10
CA ALA A 456 29.35 10.45 -0.33
C ALA A 456 29.36 9.15 -1.15
N GLY A 457 30.09 8.14 -0.69
CA GLY A 457 30.14 6.83 -1.35
C GLY A 457 28.78 6.14 -1.45
N SER A 458 27.96 6.26 -0.42
CA SER A 458 26.59 5.74 -0.42
C SER A 458 25.68 6.53 -1.38
N GLN A 459 25.83 7.86 -1.44
CA GLN A 459 25.08 8.72 -2.35
C GLN A 459 25.47 8.46 -3.82
N VAL A 460 26.75 8.45 -4.18
CA VAL A 460 27.18 8.14 -5.55
C VAL A 460 26.64 6.80 -6.03
N LYS A 461 26.65 5.78 -5.16
CA LYS A 461 26.08 4.48 -5.48
C LYS A 461 24.58 4.54 -5.75
N ARG A 462 23.84 5.34 -4.98
CA ARG A 462 22.38 5.55 -5.16
C ARG A 462 22.08 6.36 -6.42
N LEU A 463 22.91 7.34 -6.73
CA LEU A 463 22.78 8.20 -7.91
C LEU A 463 23.23 7.51 -9.22
N LYS A 464 23.60 6.24 -9.20
CA LYS A 464 24.09 5.53 -10.38
C LYS A 464 23.13 5.61 -11.57
N SER A 465 21.84 5.32 -11.36
CA SER A 465 20.81 5.41 -12.40
C SER A 465 20.61 6.84 -12.91
N SER A 466 20.66 7.82 -12.01
CA SER A 466 20.56 9.23 -12.39
C SER A 466 21.77 9.69 -13.19
N LEU A 467 22.98 9.30 -12.81
CA LEU A 467 24.21 9.60 -13.54
C LEU A 467 24.21 8.98 -14.94
N GLU A 468 23.64 7.77 -15.10
CA GLU A 468 23.49 7.10 -16.39
C GLU A 468 22.58 7.89 -17.35
N GLN A 469 21.59 8.66 -16.84
CA GLN A 469 20.78 9.57 -17.67
C GLN A 469 21.60 10.75 -18.25
N TYR A 470 22.65 11.15 -17.54
CA TYR A 470 23.62 12.16 -18.01
C TYR A 470 24.83 11.55 -18.74
N ASP A 471 24.69 10.31 -19.20
CA ASP A 471 25.75 9.56 -19.89
C ASP A 471 26.99 9.32 -19.01
N ILE A 472 26.87 9.34 -17.69
CA ILE A 472 27.96 9.09 -16.75
C ILE A 472 27.78 7.71 -16.12
N SER A 473 28.70 6.78 -16.44
CA SER A 473 28.70 5.46 -15.81
C SER A 473 29.56 5.45 -14.53
N TYR A 474 29.04 4.81 -13.49
CA TYR A 474 29.72 4.62 -12.21
C TYR A 474 30.16 3.17 -12.03
N ARG A 475 31.43 2.97 -11.65
CA ARG A 475 31.97 1.67 -11.28
C ARG A 475 32.86 1.79 -10.03
N SER A 476 32.72 0.85 -9.09
CA SER A 476 33.59 0.76 -7.93
C SER A 476 34.43 -0.51 -8.00
N VAL A 477 35.75 -0.37 -7.84
CA VAL A 477 36.71 -1.49 -7.91
C VAL A 477 37.58 -1.49 -6.65
N ARG A 478 37.75 -2.66 -6.03
CA ARG A 478 38.69 -2.82 -4.92
C ARG A 478 40.07 -3.16 -5.46
N LYS A 479 41.06 -2.32 -5.16
CA LYS A 479 42.47 -2.56 -5.53
C LYS A 479 43.33 -2.43 -4.27
N ASN A 480 44.04 -3.51 -3.90
CA ASN A 480 44.77 -3.63 -2.64
C ASN A 480 43.87 -3.30 -1.44
N SER A 481 44.27 -2.40 -0.55
CA SER A 481 43.51 -1.97 0.63
C SER A 481 42.46 -0.87 0.34
N CYS A 482 42.45 -0.28 -0.87
CA CYS A 482 41.61 0.87 -1.19
C CYS A 482 40.46 0.53 -2.16
N ARG A 483 39.30 1.20 -1.97
CA ARG A 483 38.19 1.16 -2.90
C ARG A 483 38.24 2.37 -3.82
N LEU A 484 38.42 2.14 -5.14
CA LEU A 484 38.46 3.16 -6.14
C LEU A 484 37.08 3.34 -6.81
N VAL A 485 36.72 4.58 -7.03
CA VAL A 485 35.56 5.01 -7.83
C VAL A 485 36.05 5.39 -9.21
N ILE A 486 35.33 4.95 -10.21
CA ILE A 486 35.56 5.28 -11.63
C ILE A 486 34.26 5.85 -12.18
N LEU A 487 34.30 7.10 -12.61
CA LEU A 487 33.27 7.77 -13.39
C LEU A 487 33.74 7.83 -14.84
N LYS A 488 32.88 7.46 -15.79
CA LYS A 488 33.22 7.47 -17.20
C LYS A 488 32.05 8.01 -18.01
N LYS A 489 32.30 8.99 -18.89
CA LYS A 489 31.30 9.50 -19.81
C LYS A 489 31.13 8.54 -20.98
N SER A 490 29.89 8.11 -21.26
CA SER A 490 29.56 7.28 -22.41
C SER A 490 29.36 8.19 -23.61
N ILE A 491 30.10 7.95 -24.67
CA ILE A 491 29.85 8.59 -25.96
C ILE A 491 28.68 7.85 -26.60
N ARG A 492 27.43 8.33 -26.42
CA ARG A 492 26.35 7.90 -27.31
C ARG A 492 26.62 8.47 -28.69
N THR A 493 26.95 7.63 -29.66
CA THR A 493 26.83 7.96 -31.07
C THR A 493 25.37 8.33 -31.32
N LYS A 494 25.07 9.62 -31.41
CA LYS A 494 23.79 10.11 -31.92
C LYS A 494 23.62 9.51 -33.33
N SER A 495 22.72 8.54 -33.49
CA SER A 495 22.16 8.24 -34.80
C SER A 495 21.42 9.51 -35.22
N MET A 496 22.00 10.18 -36.21
CA MET A 496 21.40 11.33 -36.90
C MET A 496 20.07 10.87 -37.51
N VAL A 497 18.95 11.23 -36.84
CA VAL A 497 17.69 11.38 -37.54
C VAL A 497 17.76 12.77 -38.18
N ALA A 498 18.02 12.76 -39.48
CA ALA A 498 17.98 13.95 -40.31
C ALA A 498 16.59 14.57 -40.24
N HIS A 499 16.47 15.75 -39.63
CA HIS A 499 15.35 16.64 -39.88
C HIS A 499 15.59 17.23 -41.29
N SER A 500 14.82 16.74 -42.25
CA SER A 500 14.64 17.41 -43.53
C SER A 500 14.06 18.78 -43.27
N ALA A 501 14.86 19.79 -43.54
CA ALA A 501 14.43 21.17 -43.65
C ALA A 501 13.38 21.30 -44.75
N ILE A 502 12.20 21.83 -44.37
CA ILE A 502 11.27 22.45 -45.33
C ILE A 502 11.40 23.95 -45.11
N THR A 503 11.96 24.61 -46.08
CA THR A 503 11.85 26.04 -46.35
C THR A 503 11.50 26.19 -47.85
N PRO A 504 10.86 27.25 -48.26
CA PRO A 504 10.04 28.27 -47.60
C PRO A 504 8.54 28.12 -47.94
#